data_ba0d1064dd6eef2b206ad6acf2604e89
#
_entry.id   ba0d1064dd6eef2b206ad6acf2604e89
#
_cell.length_a   1.000
_cell.length_b   1.000
_cell.length_c   1.000
_cell.angle_alpha   90.00
_cell.angle_beta   90.00
_cell.angle_gamma   90.00
#
_symmetry.space_group_name_H-M   'P 1'
#
loop_
_entity.id
_entity.type
_entity.pdbx_description
1 polymer ?
#
loop_
_entity_poly.entity_id
_entity_poly.type
_entity_poly.pdbx_seq_one_letter_code
_entity_poly.pdbx_strand_id
1 'polypeptide(L)'
;HGNIVRADIVIYRTSKAKQDKNQGAIALVVECKAPNITTGYNQLVSYIYNTSAEGGVWYNGEAPQYYRRLFSPTNDLIDWTGVPRKDEAWDALGQRKKEDLKRPKDIKGLMRQCHNKLHGRGVDGDEDDLTMDMVRLILAKAMDEERANEYCEFYCTPEEYRTEEGRDAVASRVHSLFAQARSNNSDVFSEHEKISVGSRSICDVVIELQRYRLLSDLHESEDWDIMGHAYEQYTSTYLKKKRGQFFTNRLVVDFLSEALDPDYQDIILDPAGGSGGFLTGAMRYVRKKILKSSATNISKQRQLDKHRTNLFMVEISKRLVKIAKTAMILNGDGHTGMTQGDSLGKTSDLNERVVARCGPGKPTIILTNPPFAGVGEGRITDPQVLDNFNTGIRWSTRGGEYFSTGERNIEGVPPEMLFFERCLQWIAPGGKIGIVMPKSFLDTQTYYPARRLLLDSYRLLAVINCHKDTFQPHTGVRTSLLIVERPLQAEDVGSDYEIFMAISKKIGQDSEGFPIFKRNSDNELTEIIDHDLDEILEDYKLHKDGKLNNSEYRFSIRRS
;
A
#
# COMPACT_ATOMS: atom_id res chain seq x y z
N HIS A 1 -29.23 47.91 10.90
CA HIS A 1 -27.94 47.46 10.36
C HIS A 1 -27.97 45.93 10.31
N GLY A 2 -28.38 45.35 9.15
CA GLY A 2 -28.33 43.90 9.00
C GLY A 2 -26.88 43.47 8.90
N ASN A 3 -26.43 42.59 9.78
CA ASN A 3 -25.16 41.92 9.67
C ASN A 3 -25.16 41.12 8.35
N ILE A 4 -24.25 41.47 7.44
CA ILE A 4 -24.03 40.71 6.22
C ILE A 4 -23.36 39.39 6.66
N VAL A 5 -24.14 38.33 6.69
CA VAL A 5 -23.68 36.97 6.99
C VAL A 5 -23.20 36.38 5.68
N ARG A 6 -22.00 35.82 5.66
CA ARG A 6 -21.37 35.25 4.45
C ARG A 6 -21.09 33.78 4.67
N ALA A 7 -21.58 32.93 3.78
CA ALA A 7 -21.19 31.53 3.71
C ALA A 7 -19.77 31.39 3.14
N ASP A 8 -19.03 30.39 3.57
CA ASP A 8 -17.65 30.16 3.11
C ASP A 8 -17.61 29.75 1.63
N ILE A 9 -18.51 28.85 1.21
CA ILE A 9 -18.64 28.44 -0.19
C ILE A 9 -20.11 28.45 -0.61
N VAL A 10 -20.40 28.98 -1.78
CA VAL A 10 -21.75 28.99 -2.39
C VAL A 10 -21.67 28.39 -3.79
N ILE A 11 -22.47 27.37 -4.04
CA ILE A 11 -22.57 26.71 -5.33
C ILE A 11 -23.86 27.17 -6.02
N TYR A 12 -23.70 27.72 -7.21
CA TYR A 12 -24.81 28.21 -8.04
C TYR A 12 -25.19 27.16 -9.10
N ARG A 13 -26.47 27.11 -9.47
CA ARG A 13 -26.99 26.20 -10.49
C ARG A 13 -26.38 26.41 -11.87
N THR A 14 -25.99 27.66 -12.21
CA THR A 14 -25.38 28.02 -13.48
C THR A 14 -24.25 29.03 -13.32
N SER A 15 -23.33 29.05 -14.29
CA SER A 15 -22.25 30.05 -14.34
C SER A 15 -22.78 31.48 -14.45
N LYS A 16 -23.88 31.70 -15.16
CA LYS A 16 -24.54 33.00 -15.27
C LYS A 16 -25.10 33.46 -13.92
N ALA A 17 -25.79 32.57 -13.21
CA ALA A 17 -26.31 32.87 -11.88
C ALA A 17 -25.19 33.22 -10.88
N LYS A 18 -24.00 32.61 -11.01
CA LYS A 18 -22.81 32.94 -10.23
C LYS A 18 -22.30 34.35 -10.56
N GLN A 19 -22.23 34.71 -11.83
CA GLN A 19 -21.79 36.06 -12.28
C GLN A 19 -22.77 37.14 -11.78
N ASP A 20 -24.06 36.87 -11.88
CA ASP A 20 -25.13 37.78 -11.45
C ASP A 20 -25.35 37.79 -9.93
N LYS A 21 -24.65 36.92 -9.16
CA LYS A 21 -24.84 36.72 -7.71
C LYS A 21 -26.31 36.48 -7.29
N ASN A 22 -27.03 35.74 -8.14
CA ASN A 22 -28.45 35.49 -7.97
C ASN A 22 -28.71 34.50 -6.83
N GLN A 23 -29.15 35.00 -5.68
CA GLN A 23 -29.46 34.18 -4.49
C GLN A 23 -30.60 33.18 -4.73
N GLY A 24 -31.52 33.49 -5.65
CA GLY A 24 -32.59 32.58 -6.09
C GLY A 24 -32.13 31.40 -6.95
N ALA A 25 -30.84 31.31 -7.29
CA ALA A 25 -30.25 30.23 -8.06
C ALA A 25 -29.08 29.53 -7.34
N ILE A 26 -29.03 29.62 -6.02
CA ILE A 26 -28.09 28.88 -5.21
C ILE A 26 -28.57 27.43 -5.08
N ALA A 27 -27.71 26.47 -5.40
CA ALA A 27 -27.98 25.04 -5.28
C ALA A 27 -27.55 24.50 -3.90
N LEU A 28 -26.39 24.91 -3.41
CA LEU A 28 -25.78 24.40 -2.18
C LEU A 28 -24.97 25.48 -1.46
N VAL A 29 -24.93 25.38 -0.14
CA VAL A 29 -24.11 26.23 0.74
C VAL A 29 -23.18 25.36 1.56
N VAL A 30 -21.92 25.77 1.73
CA VAL A 30 -20.95 25.07 2.58
C VAL A 30 -20.46 26.04 3.65
N GLU A 31 -20.48 25.58 4.87
CA GLU A 31 -19.89 26.25 6.04
C GLU A 31 -18.69 25.46 6.53
N CYS A 32 -17.52 26.09 6.54
CA CYS A 32 -16.26 25.47 6.96
C CYS A 32 -15.84 26.04 8.31
N LYS A 33 -15.31 25.18 9.17
CA LYS A 33 -14.74 25.56 10.47
C LYS A 33 -13.34 25.00 10.61
N ALA A 34 -12.55 25.60 11.48
CA ALA A 34 -11.25 25.05 11.85
C ALA A 34 -11.43 23.68 12.56
N PRO A 35 -10.42 22.79 12.50
CA PRO A 35 -10.44 21.52 13.23
C PRO A 35 -10.79 21.73 14.71
N ASN A 36 -11.57 20.81 15.28
CA ASN A 36 -12.07 20.85 16.67
C ASN A 36 -13.15 21.91 16.96
N ILE A 37 -13.60 22.71 15.99
CA ILE A 37 -14.75 23.62 16.17
C ILE A 37 -16.02 22.86 15.84
N THR A 38 -16.93 22.77 16.82
CA THR A 38 -18.22 22.08 16.68
C THR A 38 -19.41 23.04 16.49
N THR A 39 -19.16 24.33 16.53
CA THR A 39 -20.18 25.38 16.34
C THR A 39 -20.26 25.81 14.87
N GLY A 40 -21.40 26.42 14.47
CA GLY A 40 -21.58 26.93 13.09
C GLY A 40 -22.76 26.30 12.35
N TYR A 41 -23.35 25.22 12.89
CA TYR A 41 -24.55 24.60 12.31
C TYR A 41 -25.68 25.63 12.11
N ASN A 42 -25.99 26.45 13.10
CA ASN A 42 -27.04 27.46 13.00
C ASN A 42 -26.75 28.53 11.92
N GLN A 43 -25.47 28.79 11.61
CA GLN A 43 -25.09 29.65 10.49
C GLN A 43 -25.43 28.99 9.16
N LEU A 44 -25.05 27.73 8.99
CA LEU A 44 -25.42 26.95 7.79
C LEU A 44 -26.93 26.90 7.59
N VAL A 45 -27.69 26.60 8.65
CA VAL A 45 -29.15 26.58 8.64
C VAL A 45 -29.72 27.93 8.18
N SER A 46 -29.20 29.03 8.73
CA SER A 46 -29.60 30.38 8.33
C SER A 46 -29.34 30.68 6.86
N TYR A 47 -28.18 30.26 6.34
CA TYR A 47 -27.87 30.44 4.91
C TYR A 47 -28.80 29.61 3.98
N ILE A 48 -29.10 28.37 4.35
CA ILE A 48 -29.98 27.51 3.56
C ILE A 48 -31.38 28.11 3.49
N TYR A 49 -31.94 28.54 4.64
CA TYR A 49 -33.30 29.06 4.67
C TYR A 49 -33.45 30.45 4.04
N ASN A 50 -32.40 31.27 4.04
CA ASN A 50 -32.42 32.60 3.44
C ASN A 50 -32.08 32.60 1.95
N THR A 51 -31.86 31.43 1.34
CA THR A 51 -31.53 31.29 -0.08
C THR A 51 -32.42 30.23 -0.73
N SER A 52 -32.22 29.97 -2.06
CA SER A 52 -32.84 28.86 -2.76
C SER A 52 -32.09 27.54 -2.62
N ALA A 53 -31.13 27.45 -1.70
CA ALA A 53 -30.33 26.24 -1.55
C ALA A 53 -31.17 25.01 -1.21
N GLU A 54 -30.93 23.94 -1.92
CA GLU A 54 -31.60 22.64 -1.69
C GLU A 54 -30.94 21.86 -0.56
N GLY A 55 -29.76 22.30 -0.11
CA GLY A 55 -29.05 21.68 1.00
C GLY A 55 -27.77 22.41 1.37
N GLY A 56 -27.03 21.84 2.28
CA GLY A 56 -25.77 22.38 2.74
C GLY A 56 -24.83 21.34 3.29
N VAL A 57 -23.58 21.77 3.45
CA VAL A 57 -22.52 20.96 4.06
C VAL A 57 -21.89 21.75 5.20
N TRP A 58 -21.77 21.13 6.35
CA TRP A 58 -20.96 21.62 7.43
C TRP A 58 -19.66 20.79 7.52
N TYR A 59 -18.50 21.44 7.60
CA TYR A 59 -17.21 20.77 7.58
C TYR A 59 -16.18 21.46 8.48
N ASN A 60 -15.49 20.70 9.32
CA ASN A 60 -14.44 21.18 10.24
C ASN A 60 -13.09 20.47 10.09
N GLY A 61 -12.81 19.91 8.92
CA GLY A 61 -11.58 19.14 8.68
C GLY A 61 -11.71 17.65 9.04
N GLU A 62 -12.81 17.23 9.69
CA GLU A 62 -13.12 15.84 10.01
C GLU A 62 -14.10 15.25 8.98
N ALA A 63 -15.14 14.55 9.43
CA ALA A 63 -16.19 14.06 8.54
C ALA A 63 -17.19 15.16 8.18
N PRO A 64 -17.46 15.43 6.89
CA PRO A 64 -18.46 16.41 6.50
C PRO A 64 -19.87 15.94 6.90
N GLN A 65 -20.67 16.87 7.37
CA GLN A 65 -22.09 16.66 7.66
C GLN A 65 -22.92 17.27 6.54
N TYR A 66 -23.86 16.51 6.02
CA TYR A 66 -24.67 16.87 4.87
C TYR A 66 -26.11 17.10 5.29
N TYR A 67 -26.75 18.11 4.71
CA TYR A 67 -28.14 18.47 5.02
C TYR A 67 -28.90 18.69 3.72
N ARG A 68 -30.15 18.17 3.66
CA ARG A 68 -31.09 18.40 2.57
C ARG A 68 -32.28 19.20 3.07
N ARG A 69 -32.75 20.18 2.29
CA ARG A 69 -33.97 20.93 2.52
C ARG A 69 -35.13 20.26 1.77
N LEU A 70 -36.14 19.88 2.52
CA LEU A 70 -37.42 19.38 1.98
C LEU A 70 -38.37 20.56 1.86
N PHE A 71 -38.62 21.06 0.64
CA PHE A 71 -39.46 22.23 0.41
C PHE A 71 -40.95 21.99 0.66
N SER A 72 -41.40 20.74 0.71
CA SER A 72 -42.80 20.35 0.94
C SER A 72 -42.83 19.01 1.70
N PRO A 73 -43.78 18.79 2.62
CA PRO A 73 -44.82 19.72 3.08
C PRO A 73 -44.35 20.73 4.14
N THR A 74 -43.22 20.48 4.84
CA THR A 74 -42.88 21.17 6.09
C THR A 74 -41.70 22.14 5.95
N ASN A 75 -41.01 22.18 4.80
CA ASN A 75 -39.78 22.96 4.58
C ASN A 75 -38.69 22.66 5.61
N ASP A 76 -38.54 21.40 5.99
CA ASP A 76 -37.57 20.95 7.00
C ASP A 76 -36.17 20.77 6.42
N LEU A 77 -35.17 20.98 7.27
CA LEU A 77 -33.80 20.59 7.00
C LEU A 77 -33.52 19.25 7.70
N ILE A 78 -33.11 18.25 6.92
CA ILE A 78 -32.86 16.91 7.42
C ILE A 78 -31.42 16.49 7.15
N ASP A 79 -30.87 15.62 8.00
CA ASP A 79 -29.59 14.99 7.77
C ASP A 79 -29.62 14.18 6.48
N TRP A 80 -28.52 14.23 5.71
CA TRP A 80 -28.37 13.55 4.45
C TRP A 80 -27.03 12.86 4.33
N THR A 81 -26.82 12.05 3.30
CA THR A 81 -25.62 11.20 3.15
C THR A 81 -24.59 11.73 2.16
N GLY A 82 -24.89 12.87 1.54
CA GLY A 82 -23.98 13.48 0.57
C GLY A 82 -24.64 14.61 -0.18
N VAL A 83 -23.96 15.15 -1.19
CA VAL A 83 -24.49 16.11 -2.13
C VAL A 83 -24.54 15.50 -3.54
N PRO A 84 -25.63 15.72 -4.29
CA PRO A 84 -25.73 15.21 -5.64
C PRO A 84 -24.72 15.92 -6.57
N ARG A 85 -24.32 15.24 -7.62
CA ARG A 85 -23.56 15.86 -8.71
C ARG A 85 -24.49 16.74 -9.56
N LYS A 86 -23.85 17.50 -10.44
CA LYS A 86 -24.60 18.20 -11.48
C LYS A 86 -25.46 17.19 -12.24
N ASP A 87 -26.74 17.51 -12.39
CA ASP A 87 -27.76 16.71 -13.08
C ASP A 87 -28.15 15.38 -12.38
N GLU A 88 -27.75 15.16 -11.13
CA GLU A 88 -28.17 14.03 -10.29
C GLU A 88 -29.29 14.47 -9.31
N ALA A 89 -30.33 13.67 -9.18
CA ALA A 89 -31.40 13.92 -8.21
C ALA A 89 -30.96 13.57 -6.79
N TRP A 90 -31.43 14.32 -5.81
CA TRP A 90 -31.16 14.04 -4.38
C TRP A 90 -31.59 12.63 -3.94
N ASP A 91 -32.72 12.14 -4.46
CA ASP A 91 -33.27 10.84 -4.10
C ASP A 91 -32.53 9.67 -4.76
N ALA A 92 -31.89 9.92 -5.91
CA ALA A 92 -31.09 8.92 -6.63
C ALA A 92 -29.60 8.89 -6.20
N LEU A 93 -29.27 9.68 -5.16
CA LEU A 93 -27.90 9.75 -4.68
C LEU A 93 -27.45 8.38 -4.14
N GLY A 94 -26.41 7.80 -4.75
CA GLY A 94 -25.82 6.52 -4.31
C GLY A 94 -25.90 5.41 -5.31
N GLN A 95 -27.07 5.13 -5.92
CA GLN A 95 -27.15 4.12 -6.98
C GLN A 95 -26.58 4.67 -8.28
N ARG A 96 -25.61 3.96 -8.88
CA ARG A 96 -24.85 4.41 -10.05
C ARG A 96 -24.74 3.31 -11.07
N LYS A 97 -24.58 3.71 -12.35
CA LYS A 97 -24.06 2.81 -13.36
C LYS A 97 -22.57 2.58 -13.15
N LYS A 98 -22.09 1.39 -13.49
CA LYS A 98 -20.66 1.05 -13.36
C LYS A 98 -19.76 1.94 -14.21
N GLU A 99 -20.23 2.36 -15.39
CA GLU A 99 -19.52 3.29 -16.27
C GLU A 99 -19.31 4.68 -15.66
N ASP A 100 -20.16 5.08 -14.71
CA ASP A 100 -20.08 6.37 -14.01
C ASP A 100 -19.12 6.36 -12.80
N LEU A 101 -18.62 5.19 -12.41
CA LEU A 101 -17.67 5.07 -11.32
C LEU A 101 -16.37 5.78 -11.67
N LYS A 102 -15.86 6.57 -10.73
CA LYS A 102 -14.62 7.35 -10.91
C LYS A 102 -13.52 6.81 -10.04
N ARG A 103 -12.28 7.02 -10.46
CA ARG A 103 -11.13 6.75 -9.61
C ARG A 103 -11.03 7.80 -8.52
N PRO A 104 -10.73 7.41 -7.27
CA PRO A 104 -10.40 8.36 -6.24
C PRO A 104 -9.08 9.05 -6.56
N LYS A 105 -9.04 10.37 -6.50
CA LYS A 105 -7.80 11.15 -6.66
C LYS A 105 -6.90 11.06 -5.43
N ASP A 106 -7.47 10.89 -4.26
CA ASP A 106 -6.78 10.73 -2.98
C ASP A 106 -7.28 9.45 -2.28
N ILE A 107 -6.60 8.34 -2.57
CA ILE A 107 -6.92 7.02 -1.97
C ILE A 107 -6.65 7.03 -0.48
N LYS A 108 -5.54 7.66 -0.05
CA LYS A 108 -5.14 7.72 1.37
C LYS A 108 -6.18 8.49 2.20
N GLY A 109 -6.64 9.63 1.69
CA GLY A 109 -7.72 10.40 2.31
C GLY A 109 -9.04 9.65 2.34
N LEU A 110 -9.41 8.95 1.27
CA LEU A 110 -10.62 8.12 1.20
C LEU A 110 -10.57 6.99 2.24
N MET A 111 -9.46 6.27 2.35
CA MET A 111 -9.31 5.20 3.35
C MET A 111 -9.34 5.74 4.78
N ARG A 112 -8.78 6.93 5.02
CA ARG A 112 -8.87 7.61 6.32
C ARG A 112 -10.31 7.98 6.67
N GLN A 113 -11.10 8.45 5.72
CA GLN A 113 -12.52 8.73 5.94
C GLN A 113 -13.28 7.46 6.31
N CYS A 114 -13.08 6.36 5.59
CA CYS A 114 -13.66 5.06 5.93
C CYS A 114 -13.26 4.58 7.33
N HIS A 115 -11.97 4.72 7.67
CA HIS A 115 -11.45 4.38 9.00
C HIS A 115 -12.17 5.18 10.11
N ASN A 116 -12.23 6.50 9.98
CA ASN A 116 -12.87 7.38 10.95
C ASN A 116 -14.37 7.04 11.13
N LYS A 117 -15.04 6.63 10.06
CA LYS A 117 -16.45 6.20 10.11
C LYS A 117 -16.64 4.89 10.88
N LEU A 118 -15.72 3.94 10.75
CA LEU A 118 -15.76 2.68 11.49
C LEU A 118 -15.41 2.88 12.98
N HIS A 119 -14.37 3.67 13.28
CA HIS A 119 -13.91 3.91 14.66
C HIS A 119 -14.77 4.91 15.46
N GLY A 120 -15.31 5.92 14.80
CA GLY A 120 -15.97 7.05 15.46
C GLY A 120 -17.27 6.74 16.19
N ARG A 121 -17.74 5.50 16.20
CA ARG A 121 -19.03 5.12 16.78
C ARG A 121 -18.97 4.22 18.00
N GLY A 122 -17.81 4.12 18.67
CA GLY A 122 -17.68 3.32 19.89
C GLY A 122 -18.02 1.83 19.66
N VAL A 123 -17.68 1.32 18.48
CA VAL A 123 -17.77 -0.13 18.24
C VAL A 123 -16.69 -0.76 19.10
N ASP A 124 -17.07 -1.51 20.13
CA ASP A 124 -16.20 -2.33 20.97
C ASP A 124 -15.63 -3.50 20.14
N GLY A 125 -14.75 -3.18 19.19
CA GLY A 125 -14.05 -4.15 18.36
C GLY A 125 -12.55 -3.97 18.49
N ASP A 126 -11.80 -5.06 18.49
CA ASP A 126 -10.35 -4.99 18.35
C ASP A 126 -10.03 -4.29 17.00
N GLU A 127 -9.04 -3.39 16.98
CA GLU A 127 -8.58 -2.72 15.74
C GLU A 127 -8.27 -3.73 14.62
N ASP A 128 -7.87 -4.94 14.99
CA ASP A 128 -7.61 -6.05 14.08
C ASP A 128 -8.89 -6.52 13.37
N ASP A 129 -10.01 -6.56 14.07
CA ASP A 129 -11.31 -6.95 13.49
C ASP A 129 -11.84 -5.87 12.55
N LEU A 130 -11.69 -4.58 12.91
CA LEU A 130 -12.10 -3.47 12.06
C LEU A 130 -11.28 -3.39 10.77
N THR A 131 -9.98 -3.68 10.85
CA THR A 131 -9.11 -3.79 9.66
C THR A 131 -9.63 -4.90 8.72
N MET A 132 -9.95 -6.06 9.27
CA MET A 132 -10.47 -7.17 8.47
C MET A 132 -11.87 -6.89 7.91
N ASP A 133 -12.72 -6.16 8.63
CA ASP A 133 -14.01 -5.74 8.10
C ASP A 133 -13.87 -4.74 6.95
N MET A 134 -12.89 -3.85 7.01
CA MET A 134 -12.60 -2.98 5.86
C MET A 134 -12.13 -3.79 4.63
N VAL A 135 -11.27 -4.78 4.82
CA VAL A 135 -10.86 -5.72 3.75
C VAL A 135 -12.08 -6.39 3.10
N ARG A 136 -13.01 -6.87 3.92
CA ARG A 136 -14.23 -7.54 3.47
C ARG A 136 -15.17 -6.59 2.72
N LEU A 137 -15.29 -5.34 3.18
CA LEU A 137 -16.08 -4.29 2.52
C LEU A 137 -15.48 -3.90 1.16
N ILE A 138 -14.16 -3.76 1.07
CA ILE A 138 -13.46 -3.50 -0.20
C ILE A 138 -13.69 -4.66 -1.17
N LEU A 139 -13.61 -5.91 -0.71
CA LEU A 139 -13.89 -7.08 -1.56
C LEU A 139 -15.34 -7.15 -2.02
N ALA A 140 -16.29 -6.82 -1.14
CA ALA A 140 -17.71 -6.75 -1.53
C ALA A 140 -17.93 -5.70 -2.64
N LYS A 141 -17.26 -4.55 -2.54
CA LYS A 141 -17.26 -3.51 -3.57
C LYS A 141 -16.64 -3.99 -4.88
N ALA A 142 -15.47 -4.64 -4.80
CA ALA A 142 -14.80 -5.20 -5.97
C ALA A 142 -15.65 -6.26 -6.66
N MET A 143 -16.30 -7.15 -5.89
CA MET A 143 -17.20 -8.16 -6.42
C MET A 143 -18.38 -7.53 -7.18
N ASP A 144 -18.96 -6.44 -6.66
CA ASP A 144 -19.99 -5.70 -7.37
C ASP A 144 -19.49 -5.13 -8.70
N GLU A 145 -18.27 -4.60 -8.73
CA GLU A 145 -17.67 -4.05 -9.94
C GLU A 145 -17.41 -5.11 -11.04
N GLU A 146 -17.06 -6.35 -10.64
CA GLU A 146 -16.81 -7.48 -11.58
C GLU A 146 -18.08 -8.04 -12.22
N ARG A 147 -19.23 -7.92 -11.56
CA ARG A 147 -20.49 -8.50 -12.06
C ARG A 147 -20.92 -7.84 -13.37
N ALA A 148 -21.63 -8.58 -14.21
CA ALA A 148 -22.05 -8.12 -15.53
C ALA A 148 -23.23 -7.13 -15.52
N ASN A 149 -23.89 -6.88 -14.37
CA ASN A 149 -24.99 -5.94 -14.26
C ASN A 149 -24.56 -4.49 -14.52
N GLU A 150 -25.43 -3.69 -15.12
CA GLU A 150 -25.18 -2.29 -15.48
C GLU A 150 -25.08 -1.39 -14.26
N TYR A 151 -25.95 -1.62 -13.25
CA TYR A 151 -26.04 -0.81 -12.03
C TYR A 151 -25.29 -1.45 -10.86
N CYS A 152 -24.68 -0.60 -10.02
CA CYS A 152 -24.04 -1.04 -8.79
C CYS A 152 -25.06 -1.51 -7.76
N GLU A 153 -24.77 -2.61 -7.08
CA GLU A 153 -25.50 -3.08 -5.90
C GLU A 153 -24.84 -2.64 -4.58
N PHE A 154 -23.57 -2.24 -4.65
CA PHE A 154 -22.85 -1.65 -3.52
C PHE A 154 -23.15 -0.15 -3.43
N TYR A 155 -24.32 0.18 -2.89
CA TYR A 155 -24.78 1.55 -2.71
C TYR A 155 -25.66 1.69 -1.48
N CYS A 156 -25.83 2.93 -1.01
CA CYS A 156 -26.76 3.33 0.04
C CYS A 156 -27.42 4.64 -0.39
N THR A 157 -28.76 4.63 -0.49
CA THR A 157 -29.51 5.85 -0.74
C THR A 157 -29.73 6.63 0.54
N PRO A 158 -30.00 7.93 0.47
CA PRO A 158 -30.34 8.73 1.65
C PRO A 158 -31.57 8.20 2.40
N GLU A 159 -32.56 7.67 1.70
CA GLU A 159 -33.76 7.10 2.32
C GLU A 159 -33.44 5.81 3.09
N GLU A 160 -32.66 4.91 2.51
CA GLU A 160 -32.20 3.69 3.18
C GLU A 160 -31.37 4.02 4.43
N TYR A 161 -30.52 5.05 4.37
CA TYR A 161 -29.70 5.43 5.52
C TYR A 161 -30.53 5.92 6.73
N ARG A 162 -31.69 6.55 6.50
CA ARG A 162 -32.50 7.16 7.56
C ARG A 162 -33.22 6.17 8.46
N THR A 163 -33.63 5.02 7.93
CA THR A 163 -34.37 4.01 8.67
C THR A 163 -33.50 2.82 9.08
N GLU A 164 -33.88 2.11 10.11
CA GLU A 164 -33.19 0.89 10.53
C GLU A 164 -33.34 -0.20 9.47
N GLU A 165 -34.57 -0.40 8.99
CA GLU A 165 -34.90 -1.36 7.94
C GLU A 165 -34.12 -1.07 6.65
N GLY A 166 -33.97 0.19 6.28
CA GLY A 166 -33.20 0.60 5.11
C GLY A 166 -31.71 0.28 5.26
N ARG A 167 -31.13 0.56 6.43
CA ARG A 167 -29.73 0.21 6.70
C ARG A 167 -29.50 -1.29 6.70
N ASP A 168 -30.43 -2.06 7.24
CA ASP A 168 -30.35 -3.52 7.24
C ASP A 168 -30.47 -4.11 5.83
N ALA A 169 -31.29 -3.50 4.97
CA ALA A 169 -31.37 -3.85 3.56
C ALA A 169 -30.03 -3.60 2.83
N VAL A 170 -29.38 -2.45 3.08
CA VAL A 170 -28.03 -2.17 2.56
C VAL A 170 -27.02 -3.19 3.06
N ALA A 171 -27.00 -3.45 4.38
CA ALA A 171 -26.10 -4.43 4.97
C ALA A 171 -26.30 -5.82 4.36
N SER A 172 -27.54 -6.24 4.13
CA SER A 172 -27.85 -7.53 3.50
C SER A 172 -27.32 -7.64 2.08
N ARG A 173 -27.42 -6.57 1.27
CA ARG A 173 -26.79 -6.52 -0.08
C ARG A 173 -25.28 -6.66 0.00
N VAL A 174 -24.63 -5.90 0.90
CA VAL A 174 -23.18 -5.93 1.07
C VAL A 174 -22.70 -7.30 1.57
N HIS A 175 -23.42 -7.91 2.53
CA HIS A 175 -23.13 -9.28 2.97
C HIS A 175 -23.26 -10.30 1.84
N SER A 176 -24.25 -10.16 0.96
CA SER A 176 -24.42 -11.03 -0.22
C SER A 176 -23.25 -10.88 -1.19
N LEU A 177 -22.81 -9.65 -1.47
CA LEU A 177 -21.65 -9.38 -2.31
C LEU A 177 -20.38 -9.98 -1.71
N PHE A 178 -20.15 -9.79 -0.40
CA PHE A 178 -19.01 -10.41 0.27
C PHE A 178 -19.09 -11.94 0.27
N ALA A 179 -20.26 -12.53 0.46
CA ALA A 179 -20.43 -13.98 0.40
C ALA A 179 -20.04 -14.55 -0.97
N GLN A 180 -20.37 -13.85 -2.06
CA GLN A 180 -19.94 -14.22 -3.41
C GLN A 180 -18.43 -14.07 -3.58
N ALA A 181 -17.85 -12.94 -3.16
CA ALA A 181 -16.41 -12.74 -3.18
C ALA A 181 -15.66 -13.82 -2.38
N ARG A 182 -16.18 -14.18 -1.20
CA ARG A 182 -15.65 -15.26 -0.36
C ARG A 182 -15.72 -16.62 -1.05
N SER A 183 -16.83 -16.95 -1.69
CA SER A 183 -17.00 -18.21 -2.43
C SER A 183 -16.01 -18.33 -3.59
N ASN A 184 -15.79 -17.22 -4.32
CA ASN A 184 -14.82 -17.17 -5.42
C ASN A 184 -13.37 -17.28 -4.93
N ASN A 185 -13.10 -16.96 -3.65
CA ASN A 185 -11.79 -16.93 -3.04
C ASN A 185 -11.73 -17.79 -1.76
N SER A 186 -12.21 -19.04 -1.85
CA SER A 186 -12.32 -19.96 -0.72
C SER A 186 -10.97 -20.39 -0.11
N ASP A 187 -9.87 -20.20 -0.84
CA ASP A 187 -8.51 -20.40 -0.33
C ASP A 187 -7.99 -19.22 0.50
N VAL A 188 -8.68 -18.07 0.45
CA VAL A 188 -8.37 -16.85 1.22
C VAL A 188 -9.25 -16.72 2.44
N PHE A 189 -10.56 -16.94 2.26
CA PHE A 189 -11.59 -16.71 3.28
C PHE A 189 -12.31 -18.00 3.62
N SER A 190 -12.45 -18.27 4.92
CA SER A 190 -13.23 -19.42 5.40
C SER A 190 -14.74 -19.17 5.25
N GLU A 191 -15.51 -20.24 5.16
CA GLU A 191 -16.99 -20.18 5.03
C GLU A 191 -17.68 -19.40 6.17
N HIS A 192 -17.06 -19.34 7.34
CA HIS A 192 -17.62 -18.68 8.52
C HIS A 192 -17.26 -17.19 8.63
N GLU A 193 -16.39 -16.70 7.75
CA GLU A 193 -16.01 -15.29 7.78
C GLU A 193 -17.16 -14.40 7.29
N LYS A 194 -17.43 -13.35 8.07
CA LYS A 194 -18.47 -12.36 7.80
C LYS A 194 -17.99 -10.96 8.17
N ILE A 195 -18.64 -9.95 7.65
CA ILE A 195 -18.47 -8.56 8.09
C ILE A 195 -19.14 -8.47 9.46
N SER A 196 -18.41 -8.01 10.49
CA SER A 196 -18.84 -8.04 11.90
C SER A 196 -19.46 -6.72 12.34
N VAL A 197 -19.11 -5.60 11.68
CA VAL A 197 -19.64 -4.27 12.01
C VAL A 197 -21.14 -4.16 11.70
N GLY A 198 -21.84 -3.33 12.48
CA GLY A 198 -23.29 -3.14 12.35
C GLY A 198 -23.71 -2.44 11.06
N SER A 199 -25.00 -2.56 10.71
CA SER A 199 -25.59 -2.04 9.46
C SER A 199 -25.31 -0.54 9.25
N ARG A 200 -25.31 0.26 10.30
CA ARG A 200 -25.00 1.69 10.21
C ARG A 200 -23.56 1.96 9.79
N SER A 201 -22.59 1.25 10.37
CA SER A 201 -21.16 1.36 10.01
C SER A 201 -20.91 0.88 8.58
N ILE A 202 -21.60 -0.18 8.14
CA ILE A 202 -21.58 -0.64 6.75
C ILE A 202 -22.05 0.47 5.82
N CYS A 203 -23.21 1.10 6.10
CA CYS A 203 -23.75 2.19 5.31
C CYS A 203 -22.77 3.38 5.23
N ASP A 204 -22.15 3.75 6.35
CA ASP A 204 -21.19 4.85 6.39
C ASP A 204 -20.01 4.62 5.42
N VAL A 205 -19.45 3.40 5.39
CA VAL A 205 -18.37 3.04 4.46
C VAL A 205 -18.88 2.93 3.03
N VAL A 206 -20.06 2.37 2.82
CA VAL A 206 -20.69 2.28 1.48
C VAL A 206 -20.85 3.65 0.86
N ILE A 207 -21.30 4.64 1.61
CA ILE A 207 -21.48 6.03 1.14
C ILE A 207 -20.17 6.64 0.66
N GLU A 208 -19.06 6.38 1.37
CA GLU A 208 -17.74 6.88 0.96
C GLU A 208 -17.25 6.19 -0.33
N LEU A 209 -17.42 4.86 -0.43
CA LEU A 209 -16.87 4.07 -1.52
C LEU A 209 -17.75 3.98 -2.77
N GLN A 210 -19.07 4.11 -2.65
CA GLN A 210 -20.05 3.80 -3.71
C GLN A 210 -19.82 4.54 -5.04
N ARG A 211 -19.19 5.70 -5.01
CA ARG A 211 -18.91 6.53 -6.19
C ARG A 211 -17.61 6.18 -6.90
N TYR A 212 -16.79 5.35 -6.29
CA TYR A 212 -15.45 5.07 -6.79
C TYR A 212 -15.36 3.67 -7.37
N ARG A 213 -14.49 3.55 -8.38
CA ARG A 213 -14.04 2.28 -8.92
C ARG A 213 -12.79 1.86 -8.17
N LEU A 214 -12.79 0.65 -7.60
CA LEU A 214 -11.70 0.09 -6.83
C LEU A 214 -10.87 -0.95 -7.61
N LEU A 215 -11.45 -1.60 -8.60
CA LEU A 215 -10.70 -2.54 -9.43
C LEU A 215 -9.80 -1.80 -10.42
N SER A 216 -8.55 -2.23 -10.51
CA SER A 216 -7.65 -1.75 -11.55
C SER A 216 -8.01 -2.39 -12.89
N ASP A 217 -8.02 -1.61 -13.96
CA ASP A 217 -8.10 -2.16 -15.30
C ASP A 217 -6.75 -2.80 -15.66
N LEU A 218 -6.77 -4.01 -16.23
CA LEU A 218 -5.56 -4.69 -16.69
C LEU A 218 -4.75 -3.88 -17.71
N HIS A 219 -5.40 -2.92 -18.35
CA HIS A 219 -4.80 -2.05 -19.38
C HIS A 219 -4.28 -0.71 -18.84
N GLU A 220 -4.42 -0.44 -17.53
CA GLU A 220 -4.00 0.82 -16.94
C GLU A 220 -2.65 0.69 -16.23
N SER A 221 -1.79 1.69 -16.43
CA SER A 221 -0.41 1.72 -15.93
C SER A 221 -0.23 2.53 -14.64
N GLU A 222 -1.32 3.04 -14.04
CA GLU A 222 -1.26 3.91 -12.88
C GLU A 222 -1.13 3.15 -11.56
N ASP A 223 -0.58 3.81 -10.56
CA ASP A 223 -0.38 3.27 -9.22
C ASP A 223 -1.73 3.12 -8.49
N TRP A 224 -2.10 1.88 -8.15
CA TRP A 224 -3.40 1.55 -7.60
C TRP A 224 -3.29 0.57 -6.44
N ASP A 225 -2.74 1.03 -5.32
CA ASP A 225 -2.61 0.18 -4.13
C ASP A 225 -3.61 0.54 -3.04
N ILE A 226 -4.89 0.29 -3.32
CA ILE A 226 -5.98 0.51 -2.37
C ILE A 226 -5.77 -0.26 -1.07
N MET A 227 -5.37 -1.53 -1.16
CA MET A 227 -5.19 -2.37 0.02
C MET A 227 -4.03 -1.94 0.89
N GLY A 228 -2.91 -1.53 0.27
CA GLY A 228 -1.80 -0.99 1.01
C GLY A 228 -2.19 0.28 1.76
N HIS A 229 -2.87 1.21 1.12
CA HIS A 229 -3.34 2.45 1.76
C HIS A 229 -4.41 2.19 2.83
N ALA A 230 -5.35 1.26 2.60
CA ALA A 230 -6.31 0.87 3.60
C ALA A 230 -5.59 0.30 4.83
N TYR A 231 -4.70 -0.66 4.62
CA TYR A 231 -3.97 -1.29 5.71
C TYR A 231 -3.09 -0.29 6.48
N GLU A 232 -2.33 0.56 5.78
CA GLU A 232 -1.53 1.62 6.40
C GLU A 232 -2.37 2.51 7.32
N GLN A 233 -3.55 2.92 6.86
CA GLN A 233 -4.44 3.79 7.62
C GLN A 233 -4.99 3.12 8.88
N TYR A 234 -5.41 1.85 8.77
CA TYR A 234 -6.02 1.11 9.89
C TYR A 234 -5.00 0.63 10.92
N THR A 235 -3.76 0.41 10.52
CA THR A 235 -2.72 -0.10 11.41
C THR A 235 -1.78 0.97 11.97
N SER A 236 -1.80 2.19 11.42
CA SER A 236 -0.89 3.27 11.81
C SER A 236 -0.95 3.62 13.30
N THR A 237 -2.11 3.52 13.93
CA THR A 237 -2.32 3.79 15.36
C THR A 237 -1.89 2.62 16.24
N TYR A 238 -2.07 1.39 15.75
CA TYR A 238 -1.82 0.16 16.49
C TYR A 238 -0.38 -0.34 16.39
N LEU A 239 0.26 -0.19 15.23
CA LEU A 239 1.66 -0.56 15.01
C LEU A 239 2.64 0.27 15.84
N LYS A 240 2.26 1.48 16.27
CA LYS A 240 3.02 2.23 17.28
C LYS A 240 3.18 1.46 18.61
N LYS A 241 2.35 0.46 18.87
CA LYS A 241 2.33 -0.34 20.12
C LYS A 241 2.77 -1.80 19.97
N LYS A 242 2.73 -2.41 18.78
CA LYS A 242 3.08 -3.82 18.55
C LYS A 242 4.03 -4.00 17.36
N ARG A 243 5.32 -4.21 17.71
CA ARG A 243 6.34 -5.05 17.07
C ARG A 243 6.45 -5.06 15.53
N GLY A 244 7.38 -4.26 14.99
CA GLY A 244 8.21 -4.66 13.84
C GLY A 244 7.57 -4.73 12.44
N GLN A 245 6.29 -4.54 12.29
CA GLN A 245 5.62 -4.59 10.97
C GLN A 245 5.60 -3.19 10.36
N PHE A 246 6.49 -2.93 9.40
CA PHE A 246 6.61 -1.63 8.75
C PHE A 246 6.07 -1.70 7.33
N PHE A 247 5.37 -0.64 6.97
CA PHE A 247 4.97 -0.41 5.58
C PHE A 247 6.19 0.04 4.77
N THR A 248 6.43 -0.60 3.64
CA THR A 248 7.50 -0.15 2.74
C THR A 248 7.01 1.04 1.93
N ASN A 249 7.73 2.15 1.98
CA ASN A 249 7.44 3.34 1.20
C ASN A 249 7.32 2.98 -0.30
N ARG A 250 6.29 3.48 -0.98
CA ARG A 250 6.00 3.13 -2.37
C ARG A 250 7.10 3.52 -3.33
N LEU A 251 7.73 4.65 -3.11
CA LEU A 251 8.87 5.09 -3.93
C LEU A 251 10.05 4.11 -3.83
N VAL A 252 10.24 3.48 -2.65
CA VAL A 252 11.24 2.42 -2.46
C VAL A 252 10.85 1.14 -3.20
N VAL A 253 9.57 0.76 -3.15
CA VAL A 253 9.05 -0.41 -3.87
C VAL A 253 9.23 -0.22 -5.38
N ASP A 254 8.86 0.94 -5.90
CA ASP A 254 8.97 1.25 -7.33
C ASP A 254 10.44 1.32 -7.76
N PHE A 255 11.29 1.98 -6.97
CA PHE A 255 12.74 2.04 -7.23
C PHE A 255 13.36 0.65 -7.34
N LEU A 256 13.15 -0.24 -6.34
CA LEU A 256 13.74 -1.59 -6.38
C LEU A 256 13.14 -2.45 -7.49
N SER A 257 11.84 -2.34 -7.74
CA SER A 257 11.19 -3.05 -8.86
C SER A 257 11.77 -2.65 -10.21
N GLU A 258 11.98 -1.35 -10.44
CA GLU A 258 12.59 -0.86 -11.68
C GLU A 258 14.10 -1.14 -11.78
N ALA A 259 14.84 -1.04 -10.68
CA ALA A 259 16.28 -1.30 -10.65
C ALA A 259 16.62 -2.76 -10.96
N LEU A 260 15.81 -3.70 -10.47
CA LEU A 260 15.98 -5.13 -10.76
C LEU A 260 15.46 -5.51 -12.16
N ASP A 261 14.57 -4.71 -12.74
CA ASP A 261 14.04 -4.86 -14.10
C ASP A 261 13.48 -6.27 -14.41
N PRO A 262 12.56 -6.81 -13.60
CA PRO A 262 11.99 -8.13 -13.85
C PRO A 262 11.26 -8.22 -15.19
N ASP A 263 11.20 -9.45 -15.72
CA ASP A 263 10.42 -9.83 -16.88
C ASP A 263 9.27 -10.76 -16.47
N TYR A 264 8.30 -10.97 -17.36
CA TYR A 264 7.14 -11.86 -17.11
C TYR A 264 7.50 -13.32 -16.83
N GLN A 265 8.72 -13.75 -17.20
CA GLN A 265 9.21 -15.10 -16.96
C GLN A 265 9.87 -15.25 -15.59
N ASP A 266 10.30 -14.14 -14.99
CA ASP A 266 10.97 -14.15 -13.70
C ASP A 266 10.08 -14.72 -12.60
N ILE A 267 10.69 -15.53 -11.74
CA ILE A 267 10.07 -16.02 -10.50
C ILE A 267 10.43 -15.05 -9.39
N ILE A 268 9.43 -14.31 -8.93
CA ILE A 268 9.59 -13.25 -7.93
C ILE A 268 9.16 -13.75 -6.56
N LEU A 269 10.02 -13.60 -5.57
CA LEU A 269 9.76 -13.97 -4.17
C LEU A 269 9.91 -12.78 -3.24
N ASP A 270 8.94 -12.63 -2.32
CA ASP A 270 9.09 -11.85 -1.09
C ASP A 270 9.03 -12.79 0.12
N PRO A 271 10.15 -13.11 0.79
CA PRO A 271 10.18 -14.01 1.94
C PRO A 271 9.71 -13.37 3.25
N ALA A 272 9.44 -12.06 3.28
CA ALA A 272 8.88 -11.31 4.41
C ALA A 272 7.79 -10.36 3.90
N GLY A 273 6.79 -10.93 3.23
CA GLY A 273 5.92 -10.23 2.28
C GLY A 273 4.99 -9.19 2.87
N GLY A 274 4.74 -9.20 4.18
CA GLY A 274 3.87 -8.21 4.81
C GLY A 274 2.50 -8.13 4.12
N SER A 275 2.09 -6.93 3.75
CA SER A 275 0.84 -6.69 2.99
C SER A 275 0.95 -6.91 1.48
N GLY A 276 2.07 -7.40 0.97
CA GLY A 276 2.29 -7.70 -0.45
C GLY A 276 2.78 -6.52 -1.30
N GLY A 277 3.31 -5.48 -0.65
CA GLY A 277 3.71 -4.25 -1.32
C GLY A 277 4.73 -4.44 -2.45
N PHE A 278 5.78 -5.23 -2.25
CA PHE A 278 6.77 -5.51 -3.29
C PHE A 278 6.20 -6.32 -4.44
N LEU A 279 5.33 -7.30 -4.17
CA LEU A 279 4.72 -8.08 -5.24
C LEU A 279 3.76 -7.26 -6.10
N THR A 280 2.95 -6.40 -5.48
CA THR A 280 2.07 -5.48 -6.23
C THR A 280 2.89 -4.47 -7.04
N GLY A 281 4.02 -3.97 -6.52
CA GLY A 281 4.93 -3.08 -7.23
C GLY A 281 5.59 -3.76 -8.43
N ALA A 282 6.18 -4.94 -8.23
CA ALA A 282 6.78 -5.73 -9.30
C ALA A 282 5.76 -6.10 -10.39
N MET A 283 4.54 -6.48 -9.98
CA MET A 283 3.46 -6.80 -10.91
C MET A 283 3.09 -5.59 -11.78
N ARG A 284 2.93 -4.40 -11.19
CA ARG A 284 2.65 -3.17 -11.94
C ARG A 284 3.77 -2.85 -12.93
N TYR A 285 5.02 -2.98 -12.49
CA TYR A 285 6.18 -2.72 -13.33
C TYR A 285 6.19 -3.64 -14.56
N VAL A 286 6.09 -4.95 -14.37
CA VAL A 286 6.08 -5.94 -15.46
C VAL A 286 4.85 -5.76 -16.37
N ARG A 287 3.68 -5.50 -15.80
CA ARG A 287 2.46 -5.18 -16.58
C ARG A 287 2.68 -3.99 -17.51
N LYS A 288 3.21 -2.88 -16.98
CA LYS A 288 3.53 -1.67 -17.75
C LYS A 288 4.49 -1.98 -18.91
N LYS A 289 5.50 -2.81 -18.64
CA LYS A 289 6.49 -3.27 -19.63
C LYS A 289 5.83 -4.09 -20.74
N ILE A 290 4.97 -5.06 -20.39
CA ILE A 290 4.21 -5.89 -21.33
C ILE A 290 3.28 -5.03 -22.20
N LEU A 291 2.51 -4.13 -21.58
CA LEU A 291 1.55 -3.29 -22.30
C LEU A 291 2.21 -2.33 -23.28
N LYS A 292 3.40 -1.79 -22.94
CA LYS A 292 4.20 -0.94 -23.82
C LYS A 292 4.91 -1.69 -24.95
N SER A 293 5.02 -3.01 -24.86
CA SER A 293 5.69 -3.82 -25.88
C SER A 293 4.92 -3.81 -27.22
N SER A 294 5.60 -4.11 -28.32
CA SER A 294 5.00 -4.27 -29.65
C SER A 294 4.31 -5.63 -29.86
N ALA A 295 4.20 -6.46 -28.83
CA ALA A 295 3.55 -7.76 -28.92
C ALA A 295 2.05 -7.67 -29.23
N THR A 296 1.49 -8.70 -29.86
CA THR A 296 0.04 -8.78 -30.12
C THR A 296 -0.75 -8.89 -28.82
N ASN A 297 -2.02 -8.50 -28.81
CA ASN A 297 -2.88 -8.59 -27.63
C ASN A 297 -2.95 -10.01 -27.04
N ILE A 298 -3.00 -11.04 -27.89
CA ILE A 298 -2.99 -12.44 -27.49
C ILE A 298 -1.67 -12.78 -26.76
N SER A 299 -0.53 -12.29 -27.30
CA SER A 299 0.78 -12.50 -26.68
C SER A 299 0.89 -11.77 -25.35
N LYS A 300 0.43 -10.51 -25.28
CA LYS A 300 0.38 -9.72 -24.04
C LYS A 300 -0.42 -10.45 -22.96
N GLN A 301 -1.61 -10.94 -23.31
CA GLN A 301 -2.44 -11.68 -22.34
C GLN A 301 -1.73 -12.93 -21.82
N ARG A 302 -1.10 -13.72 -22.68
CA ARG A 302 -0.31 -14.89 -22.26
C ARG A 302 0.86 -14.53 -21.34
N GLN A 303 1.53 -13.41 -21.60
CA GLN A 303 2.62 -12.91 -20.77
C GLN A 303 2.10 -12.46 -19.38
N LEU A 304 0.97 -11.75 -19.34
CA LEU A 304 0.31 -11.37 -18.10
C LEU A 304 -0.10 -12.61 -17.28
N ASP A 305 -0.72 -13.60 -17.92
CA ASP A 305 -1.14 -14.83 -17.26
C ASP A 305 0.06 -15.64 -16.73
N LYS A 306 1.16 -15.68 -17.49
CA LYS A 306 2.40 -16.31 -17.03
C LYS A 306 2.98 -15.58 -15.82
N HIS A 307 3.07 -14.26 -15.89
CA HIS A 307 3.60 -13.45 -14.80
C HIS A 307 2.84 -13.66 -13.48
N ARG A 308 1.50 -13.69 -13.54
CA ARG A 308 0.64 -13.94 -12.37
C ARG A 308 0.99 -15.24 -11.64
N THR A 309 1.40 -16.28 -12.35
CA THR A 309 1.76 -17.57 -11.76
C THR A 309 3.18 -17.63 -11.21
N ASN A 310 3.96 -16.56 -11.36
CA ASN A 310 5.36 -16.46 -10.95
C ASN A 310 5.59 -15.54 -9.75
N LEU A 311 4.53 -15.05 -9.10
CA LEU A 311 4.60 -14.19 -7.92
C LEU A 311 4.40 -15.01 -6.64
N PHE A 312 5.38 -14.95 -5.73
CA PHE A 312 5.40 -15.76 -4.52
C PHE A 312 5.69 -14.92 -3.29
N MET A 313 5.05 -15.26 -2.18
CA MET A 313 5.23 -14.61 -0.89
C MET A 313 5.15 -15.64 0.23
N VAL A 314 6.02 -15.47 1.22
CA VAL A 314 5.92 -16.16 2.51
C VAL A 314 5.77 -15.10 3.59
N GLU A 315 4.78 -15.27 4.46
CA GLU A 315 4.50 -14.34 5.56
C GLU A 315 3.99 -15.14 6.77
N ILE A 316 4.51 -14.86 7.95
CA ILE A 316 4.16 -15.57 9.18
C ILE A 316 2.75 -15.21 9.67
N SER A 317 2.31 -13.99 9.44
CA SER A 317 1.00 -13.48 9.84
C SER A 317 -0.09 -13.91 8.87
N LYS A 318 -0.98 -14.80 9.32
CA LYS A 318 -2.16 -15.22 8.55
C LYS A 318 -3.01 -14.02 8.10
N ARG A 319 -3.10 -12.96 8.90
CA ARG A 319 -3.83 -11.74 8.58
C ARG A 319 -3.19 -11.00 7.41
N LEU A 320 -1.86 -10.80 7.46
CA LEU A 320 -1.13 -10.13 6.37
C LEU A 320 -1.20 -10.91 5.06
N VAL A 321 -1.14 -12.25 5.12
CA VAL A 321 -1.37 -13.09 3.94
C VAL A 321 -2.74 -12.82 3.30
N LYS A 322 -3.81 -12.69 4.11
CA LYS A 322 -5.14 -12.34 3.58
C LYS A 322 -5.17 -10.97 2.93
N ILE A 323 -4.54 -9.98 3.56
CA ILE A 323 -4.44 -8.62 3.02
C ILE A 323 -3.68 -8.63 1.69
N ALA A 324 -2.53 -9.30 1.63
CA ALA A 324 -1.74 -9.44 0.42
C ALA A 324 -2.50 -10.15 -0.70
N LYS A 325 -3.18 -11.26 -0.40
CA LYS A 325 -4.04 -11.97 -1.35
C LYS A 325 -5.15 -11.06 -1.88
N THR A 326 -5.80 -10.29 -1.01
CA THR A 326 -6.83 -9.33 -1.41
C THR A 326 -6.25 -8.23 -2.30
N ALA A 327 -5.06 -7.71 -1.98
CA ALA A 327 -4.37 -6.74 -2.82
C ALA A 327 -4.11 -7.29 -4.23
N MET A 328 -3.71 -8.54 -4.34
CA MET A 328 -3.48 -9.19 -5.62
C MET A 328 -4.80 -9.39 -6.40
N ILE A 329 -5.87 -9.83 -5.74
CA ILE A 329 -7.22 -9.96 -6.34
C ILE A 329 -7.67 -8.62 -6.94
N LEU A 330 -7.56 -7.52 -6.19
CA LEU A 330 -7.94 -6.18 -6.66
C LEU A 330 -7.10 -5.70 -7.85
N ASN A 331 -5.89 -6.20 -7.97
CA ASN A 331 -5.01 -5.94 -9.12
C ASN A 331 -5.20 -6.97 -10.28
N GLY A 332 -6.23 -7.79 -10.21
CA GLY A 332 -6.57 -8.77 -11.24
C GLY A 332 -5.58 -9.94 -11.32
N ASP A 333 -4.94 -10.29 -10.21
CA ASP A 333 -3.93 -11.35 -10.17
C ASP A 333 -4.39 -12.62 -9.45
N GLY A 334 -3.68 -13.72 -9.77
CA GLY A 334 -3.75 -14.99 -9.06
C GLY A 334 -2.97 -14.96 -7.75
N HIS A 335 -3.64 -14.84 -6.65
CA HIS A 335 -3.14 -14.84 -5.27
C HIS A 335 -2.57 -16.20 -4.81
N THR A 336 -2.39 -17.15 -5.71
CA THR A 336 -2.06 -18.56 -5.40
C THR A 336 -0.63 -18.77 -4.90
N GLY A 337 0.28 -17.84 -5.16
CA GLY A 337 1.67 -17.89 -4.68
C GLY A 337 1.89 -17.36 -3.26
N MET A 338 0.85 -16.80 -2.61
CA MET A 338 0.98 -16.20 -1.28
C MET A 338 0.60 -17.21 -0.20
N THR A 339 1.52 -17.49 0.71
CA THR A 339 1.32 -18.50 1.74
C THR A 339 1.72 -18.03 3.13
N GLN A 340 1.03 -18.57 4.12
CA GLN A 340 1.47 -18.47 5.50
C GLN A 340 2.64 -19.42 5.74
N GLY A 341 3.68 -18.94 6.39
CA GLY A 341 4.84 -19.74 6.77
C GLY A 341 5.93 -18.91 7.43
N ASP A 342 6.88 -19.59 8.04
CA ASP A 342 8.09 -18.98 8.58
C ASP A 342 9.25 -19.18 7.61
N SER A 343 9.69 -18.11 6.96
CA SER A 343 10.82 -18.14 6.02
C SER A 343 12.15 -18.46 6.70
N LEU A 344 12.28 -18.27 8.00
CA LEU A 344 13.48 -18.60 8.76
C LEU A 344 13.49 -20.05 9.25
N GLY A 345 12.34 -20.72 9.25
CA GLY A 345 12.20 -22.13 9.58
C GLY A 345 12.79 -23.06 8.52
N LYS A 346 12.52 -24.36 8.69
CA LYS A 346 12.92 -25.35 7.69
C LYS A 346 12.10 -25.21 6.42
N THR A 347 12.74 -25.33 5.28
CA THR A 347 12.06 -25.27 3.97
C THR A 347 11.00 -26.36 3.81
N SER A 348 11.18 -27.51 4.48
CA SER A 348 10.20 -28.62 4.51
C SER A 348 8.86 -28.24 5.15
N ASP A 349 8.85 -27.23 6.00
CA ASP A 349 7.65 -26.82 6.76
C ASP A 349 6.81 -25.78 5.98
N LEU A 350 7.32 -25.33 4.84
CA LEU A 350 6.62 -24.41 3.95
C LEU A 350 5.67 -25.16 3.02
N ASN A 351 4.72 -24.42 2.46
CA ASN A 351 3.77 -24.97 1.50
C ASN A 351 4.49 -25.63 0.31
N GLU A 352 4.16 -26.91 0.03
CA GLU A 352 4.80 -27.71 -1.02
C GLU A 352 4.77 -27.04 -2.40
N ARG A 353 3.68 -26.35 -2.75
CA ARG A 353 3.56 -25.65 -4.03
C ARG A 353 4.56 -24.49 -4.13
N VAL A 354 4.77 -23.75 -3.04
CA VAL A 354 5.76 -22.67 -2.99
C VAL A 354 7.16 -23.25 -3.10
N VAL A 355 7.48 -24.29 -2.34
CA VAL A 355 8.79 -24.94 -2.40
C VAL A 355 9.06 -25.52 -3.78
N ALA A 356 8.06 -26.14 -4.40
CA ALA A 356 8.19 -26.73 -5.75
C ALA A 356 8.49 -25.68 -6.83
N ARG A 357 7.92 -24.49 -6.72
CA ARG A 357 8.03 -23.42 -7.73
C ARG A 357 9.05 -22.34 -7.37
N CYS A 358 9.22 -22.03 -6.09
CA CYS A 358 9.97 -20.89 -5.59
C CYS A 358 10.87 -21.25 -4.39
N GLY A 359 11.21 -22.51 -4.19
CA GLY A 359 12.16 -22.96 -3.17
C GLY A 359 13.61 -22.59 -3.47
N PRO A 360 14.57 -23.09 -2.66
CA PRO A 360 15.99 -22.75 -2.79
C PRO A 360 16.53 -22.91 -4.22
N GLY A 361 17.21 -21.89 -4.71
CA GLY A 361 17.82 -21.86 -6.04
C GLY A 361 16.85 -21.63 -7.21
N LYS A 362 15.58 -21.28 -6.96
CA LYS A 362 14.56 -21.09 -8.01
C LYS A 362 14.14 -19.64 -8.25
N PRO A 363 13.94 -18.78 -7.22
CA PRO A 363 13.62 -17.37 -7.46
C PRO A 363 14.70 -16.70 -8.29
N THR A 364 14.30 -16.02 -9.36
CA THR A 364 15.22 -15.21 -10.17
C THR A 364 15.29 -13.76 -9.68
N ILE A 365 14.24 -13.32 -8.97
CA ILE A 365 14.16 -12.02 -8.31
C ILE A 365 13.66 -12.22 -6.88
N ILE A 366 14.35 -11.61 -5.92
CA ILE A 366 13.87 -11.46 -4.54
C ILE A 366 13.74 -9.96 -4.24
N LEU A 367 12.57 -9.55 -3.76
CA LEU A 367 12.28 -8.19 -3.32
C LEU A 367 11.70 -8.26 -1.93
N THR A 368 12.32 -7.62 -0.93
CA THR A 368 11.87 -7.76 0.46
C THR A 368 12.29 -6.63 1.38
N ASN A 369 11.49 -6.40 2.41
CA ASN A 369 11.80 -5.55 3.56
C ASN A 369 11.60 -6.37 4.84
N PRO A 370 12.64 -7.07 5.32
CA PRO A 370 12.53 -7.94 6.49
C PRO A 370 12.30 -7.13 7.78
N PRO A 371 11.78 -7.76 8.85
CA PRO A 371 11.69 -7.14 10.17
C PRO A 371 13.08 -6.84 10.72
N PHE A 372 13.24 -5.71 11.47
CA PHE A 372 14.51 -5.28 12.06
C PHE A 372 14.55 -5.47 13.57
N ALA A 373 15.66 -5.99 14.10
CA ALA A 373 15.94 -5.99 15.52
C ALA A 373 15.98 -4.54 16.05
N GLY A 374 15.39 -4.29 17.22
CA GLY A 374 15.37 -2.96 17.85
C GLY A 374 14.15 -2.10 17.52
N VAL A 375 13.28 -2.55 16.61
CA VAL A 375 12.00 -1.88 16.32
C VAL A 375 10.80 -2.76 16.72
N GLY A 376 11.00 -3.66 17.67
CA GLY A 376 9.94 -4.49 18.25
C GLY A 376 10.19 -5.99 18.18
N GLU A 377 11.09 -6.45 17.34
CA GLU A 377 11.56 -7.82 17.38
C GLU A 377 12.91 -7.91 18.09
N GLY A 378 13.00 -8.80 19.05
CA GLY A 378 14.25 -9.13 19.71
C GLY A 378 15.17 -9.92 18.78
N ARG A 379 16.39 -10.21 19.25
CA ARG A 379 17.27 -11.17 18.58
C ARG A 379 16.64 -12.55 18.58
N ILE A 380 16.80 -13.29 17.50
CA ILE A 380 16.35 -14.68 17.39
C ILE A 380 17.36 -15.57 18.11
N THR A 381 16.88 -16.30 19.09
CA THR A 381 17.68 -17.21 19.92
C THR A 381 17.28 -18.68 19.76
N ASP A 382 16.20 -18.96 19.01
CA ASP A 382 15.70 -20.32 18.79
C ASP A 382 16.76 -21.17 18.08
N PRO A 383 17.25 -22.24 18.73
CA PRO A 383 18.23 -23.14 18.13
C PRO A 383 17.79 -23.76 16.80
N GLN A 384 16.49 -24.08 16.65
CA GLN A 384 15.97 -24.73 15.44
C GLN A 384 15.99 -23.75 14.24
N VAL A 385 15.88 -22.47 14.50
CA VAL A 385 16.03 -21.42 13.50
C VAL A 385 17.50 -21.19 13.20
N LEU A 386 18.32 -20.93 14.22
CA LEU A 386 19.75 -20.59 14.05
C LEU A 386 20.56 -21.66 13.32
N ASP A 387 20.23 -22.93 13.53
CA ASP A 387 20.91 -24.06 12.87
C ASP A 387 20.71 -24.11 11.34
N ASN A 388 19.78 -23.32 10.80
CA ASN A 388 19.58 -23.19 9.34
C ASN A 388 20.51 -22.17 8.68
N PHE A 389 21.34 -21.44 9.47
CA PHE A 389 22.08 -20.27 8.99
C PHE A 389 23.55 -20.30 9.44
N ASN A 390 24.46 -19.91 8.53
CA ASN A 390 25.86 -19.68 8.87
C ASN A 390 26.02 -18.47 9.82
N THR A 391 25.18 -17.45 9.67
CA THR A 391 25.14 -16.30 10.58
C THR A 391 24.54 -16.64 11.94
N GLY A 392 23.93 -17.79 12.10
CA GLY A 392 23.51 -18.38 13.39
C GLY A 392 24.66 -18.87 14.24
N ILE A 393 25.85 -19.01 13.66
CA ILE A 393 27.09 -19.41 14.34
C ILE A 393 27.74 -18.17 14.95
N ARG A 394 28.40 -18.34 16.11
CA ARG A 394 29.17 -17.29 16.77
C ARG A 394 30.45 -17.01 15.96
N TRP A 395 30.73 -15.74 15.78
CA TRP A 395 31.98 -15.27 15.17
C TRP A 395 32.86 -14.60 16.24
N SER A 396 34.17 -14.76 16.11
CA SER A 396 35.17 -14.19 16.99
C SER A 396 36.26 -13.51 16.19
N THR A 397 37.07 -12.69 16.83
CA THR A 397 38.21 -11.97 16.24
C THR A 397 39.51 -12.46 16.82
N ARG A 398 40.49 -12.73 15.97
CA ARG A 398 41.87 -13.04 16.38
C ARG A 398 42.84 -12.33 15.46
N GLY A 399 43.70 -11.48 16.03
CA GLY A 399 44.68 -10.73 15.22
C GLY A 399 44.06 -9.73 14.23
N GLY A 400 42.81 -9.29 14.46
CA GLY A 400 42.10 -8.40 13.53
C GLY A 400 41.26 -9.14 12.48
N GLU A 401 41.39 -10.45 12.36
CA GLU A 401 40.63 -11.27 11.45
C GLU A 401 39.41 -11.92 12.15
N TYR A 402 38.31 -11.98 11.45
CA TYR A 402 37.08 -12.62 11.92
C TYR A 402 37.02 -14.08 11.43
N PHE A 403 36.62 -14.99 12.33
CA PHE A 403 36.44 -16.39 12.03
C PHE A 403 35.21 -16.96 12.73
N SER A 404 34.62 -17.97 12.11
CA SER A 404 33.53 -18.75 12.72
C SER A 404 34.08 -19.65 13.81
N THR A 405 33.44 -19.65 14.99
CA THR A 405 33.83 -20.53 16.09
C THR A 405 33.29 -21.94 15.96
N GLY A 406 32.35 -22.20 15.05
CA GLY A 406 31.61 -23.44 14.94
C GLY A 406 30.51 -23.61 16.01
N GLU A 407 30.42 -22.72 16.98
CA GLU A 407 29.42 -22.77 18.05
C GLU A 407 28.21 -21.89 17.71
N ARG A 408 27.02 -22.29 18.14
CA ARG A 408 25.80 -21.49 17.97
C ARG A 408 25.91 -20.17 18.72
N ASN A 409 25.35 -19.10 18.13
CA ASN A 409 25.29 -17.79 18.77
C ASN A 409 24.16 -17.74 19.78
N ILE A 410 24.46 -18.04 21.04
CA ILE A 410 23.50 -18.07 22.15
C ILE A 410 22.97 -16.68 22.55
N GLU A 411 23.67 -15.59 22.17
CA GLU A 411 23.21 -14.21 22.39
C GLU A 411 22.13 -13.79 21.37
N GLY A 412 21.82 -14.68 20.44
CA GLY A 412 20.86 -14.46 19.37
C GLY A 412 21.39 -13.62 18.21
N VAL A 413 20.66 -13.65 17.13
CA VAL A 413 20.98 -13.01 15.85
C VAL A 413 19.86 -12.05 15.43
N PRO A 414 20.17 -10.85 14.92
CA PRO A 414 19.16 -9.95 14.38
C PRO A 414 18.35 -10.62 13.26
N PRO A 415 17.02 -10.53 13.25
CA PRO A 415 16.19 -11.20 12.23
C PRO A 415 16.55 -10.77 10.81
N GLU A 416 16.81 -9.49 10.57
CA GLU A 416 17.22 -8.97 9.26
C GLU A 416 18.51 -9.63 8.73
N MET A 417 19.42 -10.04 9.60
CA MET A 417 20.64 -10.75 9.20
C MET A 417 20.33 -12.17 8.71
N LEU A 418 19.42 -12.87 9.40
CA LEU A 418 18.95 -14.20 9.00
C LEU A 418 18.14 -14.13 7.69
N PHE A 419 17.27 -13.13 7.54
CA PHE A 419 16.52 -12.91 6.29
C PHE A 419 17.45 -12.59 5.12
N PHE A 420 18.49 -11.81 5.36
CA PHE A 420 19.50 -11.54 4.33
C PHE A 420 20.17 -12.84 3.86
N GLU A 421 20.65 -13.68 4.79
CA GLU A 421 21.22 -14.99 4.43
C GLU A 421 20.19 -15.89 3.75
N ARG A 422 18.91 -15.87 4.19
CA ARG A 422 17.84 -16.63 3.56
C ARG A 422 17.66 -16.22 2.08
N CYS A 423 17.71 -14.94 1.78
CA CYS A 423 17.66 -14.45 0.41
C CYS A 423 18.84 -14.97 -0.41
N LEU A 424 20.05 -14.96 0.16
CA LEU A 424 21.25 -15.53 -0.48
C LEU A 424 21.10 -17.03 -0.75
N GLN A 425 20.57 -17.80 0.21
CA GLN A 425 20.34 -19.25 0.05
C GLN A 425 19.31 -19.57 -1.04
N TRP A 426 18.31 -18.72 -1.22
CA TRP A 426 17.18 -19.03 -2.09
C TRP A 426 17.32 -18.50 -3.51
N ILE A 427 18.04 -17.41 -3.72
CA ILE A 427 18.18 -16.83 -5.06
C ILE A 427 18.83 -17.81 -6.06
N ALA A 428 18.30 -17.88 -7.26
CA ALA A 428 18.84 -18.70 -8.36
C ALA A 428 20.20 -18.16 -8.84
N PRO A 429 21.07 -18.99 -9.43
CA PRO A 429 22.23 -18.49 -10.16
C PRO A 429 21.80 -17.49 -11.25
N GLY A 430 22.49 -16.35 -11.36
CA GLY A 430 22.13 -15.22 -12.21
C GLY A 430 20.97 -14.35 -11.69
N GLY A 431 20.34 -14.74 -10.58
CA GLY A 431 19.23 -14.00 -9.98
C GLY A 431 19.68 -12.81 -9.15
N LYS A 432 18.76 -11.90 -8.89
CA LYS A 432 19.01 -10.63 -8.19
C LYS A 432 18.13 -10.45 -6.96
N ILE A 433 18.67 -9.79 -5.96
CA ILE A 433 17.99 -9.46 -4.69
C ILE A 433 17.95 -7.94 -4.56
N GLY A 434 16.77 -7.39 -4.31
CA GLY A 434 16.55 -6.03 -3.83
C GLY A 434 16.02 -6.08 -2.40
N ILE A 435 16.82 -5.64 -1.46
CA ILE A 435 16.49 -5.76 -0.03
C ILE A 435 16.69 -4.45 0.71
N VAL A 436 15.73 -4.15 1.60
CA VAL A 436 15.84 -3.03 2.55
C VAL A 436 16.55 -3.53 3.80
N MET A 437 17.63 -2.86 4.19
CA MET A 437 18.41 -3.21 5.37
C MET A 437 18.61 -1.98 6.28
N PRO A 438 18.76 -2.15 7.59
CA PRO A 438 19.14 -1.04 8.45
C PRO A 438 20.55 -0.55 8.04
N LYS A 439 20.79 0.76 8.13
CA LYS A 439 22.10 1.35 7.78
C LYS A 439 23.24 0.69 8.55
N SER A 440 23.00 0.28 9.80
CA SER A 440 23.97 -0.43 10.65
C SER A 440 24.46 -1.74 10.03
N PHE A 441 23.73 -2.33 9.10
CA PHE A 441 24.19 -3.51 8.34
C PHE A 441 25.52 -3.26 7.61
N LEU A 442 25.74 -2.03 7.17
CA LEU A 442 26.93 -1.68 6.38
C LEU A 442 28.18 -1.39 7.24
N ASP A 443 28.00 -0.92 8.48
CA ASP A 443 29.10 -0.33 9.25
C ASP A 443 29.35 -1.00 10.62
N THR A 444 28.40 -1.77 11.20
CA THR A 444 28.62 -2.37 12.51
C THR A 444 29.24 -3.78 12.43
N GLN A 445 29.96 -4.15 13.49
CA GLN A 445 30.61 -5.46 13.60
C GLN A 445 29.60 -6.61 13.71
N THR A 446 28.43 -6.38 14.25
CA THR A 446 27.35 -7.38 14.39
C THR A 446 27.02 -8.03 13.06
N TYR A 447 27.01 -7.28 11.97
CA TYR A 447 26.67 -7.79 10.63
C TYR A 447 27.85 -8.24 9.79
N TYR A 448 29.05 -8.28 10.37
CA TYR A 448 30.24 -8.75 9.64
C TYR A 448 30.06 -10.14 9.01
N PRO A 449 29.47 -11.14 9.71
CA PRO A 449 29.26 -12.47 9.13
C PRO A 449 28.43 -12.43 7.84
N ALA A 450 27.36 -11.65 7.84
CA ALA A 450 26.49 -11.52 6.66
C ALA A 450 27.20 -10.80 5.50
N ARG A 451 27.94 -9.74 5.78
CA ARG A 451 28.76 -9.04 4.76
C ARG A 451 29.87 -9.95 4.20
N ARG A 452 30.46 -10.80 5.04
CA ARG A 452 31.44 -11.78 4.59
C ARG A 452 30.84 -12.81 3.63
N LEU A 453 29.67 -13.37 3.98
CA LEU A 453 28.93 -14.30 3.10
C LEU A 453 28.59 -13.63 1.76
N LEU A 454 28.14 -12.37 1.79
CA LEU A 454 27.86 -11.60 0.58
C LEU A 454 29.09 -11.51 -0.30
N LEU A 455 30.20 -11.04 0.23
CA LEU A 455 31.41 -10.79 -0.56
C LEU A 455 32.11 -12.08 -1.01
N ASP A 456 31.98 -13.19 -0.29
CA ASP A 456 32.62 -14.46 -0.65
C ASP A 456 31.95 -15.17 -1.83
N SER A 457 30.63 -14.98 -2.02
CA SER A 457 29.88 -15.82 -2.98
C SER A 457 28.90 -15.04 -3.87
N TYR A 458 28.74 -13.74 -3.67
CA TYR A 458 27.77 -12.89 -4.38
C TYR A 458 28.42 -11.58 -4.81
N ARG A 459 27.74 -10.82 -5.65
CA ARG A 459 28.17 -9.47 -6.06
C ARG A 459 27.19 -8.45 -5.51
N LEU A 460 27.72 -7.44 -4.82
CA LEU A 460 26.98 -6.25 -4.42
C LEU A 460 26.97 -5.28 -5.59
N LEU A 461 25.82 -5.07 -6.23
CA LEU A 461 25.71 -4.20 -7.40
C LEU A 461 25.47 -2.74 -7.02
N ALA A 462 24.66 -2.49 -5.99
CA ALA A 462 24.36 -1.14 -5.56
C ALA A 462 24.04 -1.04 -4.06
N VAL A 463 24.35 0.15 -3.51
CA VAL A 463 23.96 0.59 -2.16
C VAL A 463 23.35 1.98 -2.26
N ILE A 464 22.08 2.15 -1.87
CA ILE A 464 21.43 3.44 -1.81
C ILE A 464 21.03 3.74 -0.36
N ASN A 465 21.68 4.72 0.27
CA ASN A 465 21.27 5.18 1.60
C ASN A 465 19.99 6.00 1.49
N CYS A 466 18.95 5.56 2.15
CA CYS A 466 17.65 6.25 2.14
C CYS A 466 17.67 7.54 2.96
N HIS A 467 16.81 8.48 2.59
CA HIS A 467 16.52 9.65 3.42
C HIS A 467 16.00 9.22 4.80
N LYS A 468 16.30 10.00 5.83
CA LYS A 468 15.93 9.69 7.22
C LYS A 468 14.43 9.50 7.45
N ASP A 469 13.60 10.15 6.64
CA ASP A 469 12.14 10.12 6.77
C ASP A 469 11.47 9.08 5.87
N THR A 470 12.24 8.21 5.18
CA THR A 470 11.70 7.20 4.25
C THR A 470 10.66 6.28 4.89
N PHE A 471 10.86 5.91 6.16
CA PHE A 471 9.97 5.01 6.89
C PHE A 471 9.21 5.69 8.04
N GLN A 472 9.27 7.02 8.10
CA GLN A 472 8.43 7.80 9.01
C GLN A 472 6.96 7.79 8.55
N PRO A 473 5.99 7.92 9.47
CA PRO A 473 6.12 8.06 10.94
C PRO A 473 6.28 6.72 11.67
N HIS A 474 6.44 5.60 10.96
CA HIS A 474 6.42 4.26 11.56
C HIS A 474 7.70 3.92 12.32
N THR A 475 8.85 4.33 11.80
CA THR A 475 10.15 4.10 12.45
C THR A 475 11.16 5.19 12.09
N GLY A 476 12.03 5.52 13.06
CA GLY A 476 13.19 6.39 12.85
C GLY A 476 14.47 5.64 12.42
N VAL A 477 14.39 4.33 12.14
CA VAL A 477 15.55 3.55 11.68
C VAL A 477 15.98 4.04 10.30
N ARG A 478 17.24 4.43 10.19
CA ARG A 478 17.84 4.74 8.89
C ARG A 478 18.11 3.45 8.14
N THR A 479 17.73 3.42 6.89
CA THR A 479 17.83 2.24 6.03
C THR A 479 18.69 2.48 4.81
N SER A 480 19.11 1.38 4.20
CA SER A 480 19.79 1.34 2.91
C SER A 480 19.15 0.28 2.03
N LEU A 481 19.07 0.54 0.74
CA LEU A 481 18.64 -0.43 -0.26
C LEU A 481 19.90 -1.10 -0.78
N LEU A 482 19.91 -2.43 -0.78
CA LEU A 482 20.98 -3.23 -1.37
C LEU A 482 20.47 -3.95 -2.60
N ILE A 483 21.24 -3.89 -3.68
CA ILE A 483 21.03 -4.71 -4.88
C ILE A 483 22.17 -5.70 -4.97
N VAL A 484 21.85 -6.98 -4.89
CA VAL A 484 22.79 -8.10 -4.87
C VAL A 484 22.50 -9.02 -6.04
N GLU A 485 23.52 -9.61 -6.64
CA GLU A 485 23.41 -10.61 -7.68
C GLU A 485 24.12 -11.90 -7.25
N ARG A 486 23.51 -13.03 -7.52
CA ARG A 486 24.18 -14.32 -7.47
C ARG A 486 24.81 -14.60 -8.83
N PRO A 487 26.16 -14.68 -8.97
CA PRO A 487 26.79 -15.01 -10.24
C PRO A 487 26.30 -16.35 -10.81
N LEU A 488 26.34 -16.48 -12.12
CA LEU A 488 26.01 -17.75 -12.81
C LEU A 488 27.01 -18.85 -12.47
N GLN A 489 28.30 -18.46 -12.34
CA GLN A 489 29.39 -19.37 -12.01
C GLN A 489 30.18 -18.81 -10.83
N ALA A 490 30.71 -19.67 -9.98
CA ALA A 490 31.45 -19.28 -8.79
C ALA A 490 32.74 -18.50 -9.13
N GLU A 491 33.34 -18.77 -10.27
CA GLU A 491 34.55 -18.10 -10.78
C GLU A 491 34.31 -16.61 -11.06
N ASP A 492 33.07 -16.21 -11.37
CA ASP A 492 32.70 -14.81 -11.65
C ASP A 492 32.74 -13.91 -10.40
N VAL A 493 32.88 -14.51 -9.22
CA VAL A 493 32.98 -13.77 -7.94
C VAL A 493 34.38 -13.19 -7.72
N GLY A 494 35.42 -13.73 -8.37
CA GLY A 494 36.81 -13.57 -7.99
C GLY A 494 37.51 -12.27 -8.43
N SER A 495 36.91 -11.39 -9.23
CA SER A 495 37.52 -10.21 -9.78
C SER A 495 37.13 -8.92 -9.04
N ASP A 496 37.98 -7.91 -9.07
CA ASP A 496 37.59 -6.55 -8.66
C ASP A 496 36.48 -6.03 -9.55
N TYR A 497 35.53 -5.36 -8.97
CA TYR A 497 34.37 -4.80 -9.70
C TYR A 497 33.89 -3.47 -9.09
N GLU A 498 33.19 -2.70 -9.90
CA GLU A 498 32.58 -1.44 -9.46
C GLU A 498 31.19 -1.67 -8.91
N ILE A 499 30.84 -0.92 -7.88
CA ILE A 499 29.51 -0.84 -7.31
C ILE A 499 28.97 0.59 -7.43
N PHE A 500 27.66 0.70 -7.57
CA PHE A 500 26.96 1.98 -7.51
C PHE A 500 26.61 2.32 -6.06
N MET A 501 26.95 3.53 -5.61
CA MET A 501 26.59 4.00 -4.27
C MET A 501 25.98 5.40 -4.36
N ALA A 502 24.80 5.59 -3.74
CA ALA A 502 24.12 6.87 -3.72
C ALA A 502 23.49 7.17 -2.35
N ILE A 503 23.16 8.43 -2.13
CA ILE A 503 22.44 8.89 -0.94
C ILE A 503 21.22 9.67 -1.42
N SER A 504 20.03 9.17 -1.08
CA SER A 504 18.78 9.91 -1.30
C SER A 504 18.68 11.07 -0.32
N LYS A 505 18.49 12.27 -0.84
CA LYS A 505 18.37 13.53 -0.08
C LYS A 505 16.91 13.95 0.10
N LYS A 506 16.00 13.37 -0.68
CA LYS A 506 14.57 13.68 -0.70
C LYS A 506 13.75 12.42 -0.91
N ILE A 507 12.68 12.26 -0.14
CA ILE A 507 11.78 11.10 -0.23
C ILE A 507 10.30 11.50 -0.43
N GLY A 508 10.02 12.78 -0.63
CA GLY A 508 8.67 13.25 -0.92
C GLY A 508 7.70 13.20 0.23
N GLN A 509 8.18 13.04 1.45
CA GLN A 509 7.38 13.13 2.67
C GLN A 509 8.18 13.71 3.83
N ASP A 510 7.48 14.27 4.81
CA ASP A 510 8.07 14.75 6.07
C ASP A 510 8.13 13.64 7.14
N SER A 511 8.55 14.02 8.36
CA SER A 511 8.66 13.10 9.51
C SER A 511 7.31 12.61 10.04
N GLU A 512 6.21 13.20 9.64
CA GLU A 512 4.85 12.78 10.01
C GLU A 512 4.18 11.97 8.90
N GLY A 513 4.85 11.79 7.75
CA GLY A 513 4.37 11.06 6.59
C GLY A 513 3.48 11.89 5.66
N PHE A 514 3.45 13.21 5.82
CA PHE A 514 2.73 14.07 4.88
C PHE A 514 3.52 14.27 3.59
N PRO A 515 2.86 14.26 2.41
CA PRO A 515 3.53 14.40 1.14
C PRO A 515 4.12 15.80 0.96
N ILE A 516 5.34 15.86 0.42
CA ILE A 516 6.02 17.07 -0.01
C ILE A 516 6.03 17.10 -1.53
N PHE A 517 5.48 18.17 -2.11
CA PHE A 517 5.35 18.33 -3.56
C PHE A 517 6.43 19.27 -4.14
N LYS A 518 6.85 19.01 -5.37
CA LYS A 518 7.74 19.89 -6.13
C LYS A 518 7.05 21.24 -6.38
N ARG A 519 7.87 22.31 -6.48
CA ARG A 519 7.41 23.64 -6.90
C ARG A 519 7.83 23.88 -8.36
N ASN A 520 6.96 24.56 -9.12
CA ASN A 520 7.26 24.99 -10.48
C ASN A 520 8.18 26.24 -10.48
N SER A 521 8.52 26.74 -11.67
CA SER A 521 9.35 27.96 -11.84
C SER A 521 8.74 29.21 -11.17
N ASP A 522 7.42 29.26 -11.02
CA ASP A 522 6.70 30.37 -10.41
C ASP A 522 6.48 30.18 -8.91
N ASN A 523 7.18 29.20 -8.30
CA ASN A 523 7.11 28.84 -6.89
C ASN A 523 5.75 28.30 -6.41
N GLU A 524 4.88 27.87 -7.34
CA GLU A 524 3.60 27.23 -7.02
C GLU A 524 3.78 25.73 -6.80
N LEU A 525 3.00 25.15 -5.88
CA LEU A 525 3.00 23.71 -5.64
C LEU A 525 2.43 22.97 -6.85
N THR A 526 3.15 21.95 -7.29
CA THR A 526 2.70 21.00 -8.31
C THR A 526 2.00 19.79 -7.65
N GLU A 527 1.48 18.86 -8.45
CA GLU A 527 0.99 17.55 -7.98
C GLU A 527 2.12 16.48 -7.94
N ILE A 528 3.37 16.86 -8.25
CA ILE A 528 4.50 15.95 -8.35
C ILE A 528 5.20 15.85 -6.98
N ILE A 529 5.35 14.64 -6.46
CA ILE A 529 6.07 14.37 -5.20
C ILE A 529 7.55 14.78 -5.33
N ASP A 530 8.08 15.48 -4.33
CA ASP A 530 9.48 15.95 -4.33
C ASP A 530 10.44 14.88 -3.78
N HIS A 531 10.88 13.96 -4.64
CA HIS A 531 11.89 12.94 -4.32
C HIS A 531 13.00 12.91 -5.39
N ASP A 532 14.12 12.25 -5.06
CA ASP A 532 15.29 12.11 -5.93
C ASP A 532 15.57 10.66 -6.37
N LEU A 533 14.70 9.72 -6.02
CA LEU A 533 14.89 8.32 -6.36
C LEU A 533 14.85 8.05 -7.87
N ASP A 534 14.08 8.82 -8.64
CA ASP A 534 14.03 8.67 -10.10
C ASP A 534 15.38 9.03 -10.73
N GLU A 535 16.02 10.12 -10.25
CA GLU A 535 17.32 10.57 -10.71
C GLU A 535 18.40 9.53 -10.35
N ILE A 536 18.39 9.01 -9.11
CA ILE A 536 19.29 7.94 -8.66
C ILE A 536 19.10 6.67 -9.49
N LEU A 537 17.87 6.34 -9.85
CA LEU A 537 17.57 5.17 -10.68
C LEU A 537 18.14 5.29 -12.10
N GLU A 538 18.00 6.47 -12.71
CA GLU A 538 18.59 6.73 -14.03
C GLU A 538 20.12 6.65 -13.97
N ASP A 539 20.76 7.21 -12.94
CA ASP A 539 22.20 7.09 -12.73
C ASP A 539 22.64 5.64 -12.52
N TYR A 540 21.86 4.84 -11.77
CA TYR A 540 22.11 3.41 -11.62
C TYR A 540 22.02 2.65 -12.95
N LYS A 541 21.01 2.95 -13.79
CA LYS A 541 20.90 2.36 -15.13
C LYS A 541 22.09 2.72 -16.01
N LEU A 542 22.52 3.98 -15.99
CA LEU A 542 23.71 4.43 -16.71
C LEU A 542 24.98 3.73 -16.21
N HIS A 543 25.10 3.53 -14.90
CA HIS A 543 26.21 2.76 -14.31
C HIS A 543 26.23 1.30 -14.81
N LYS A 544 25.08 0.63 -14.77
CA LYS A 544 24.91 -0.74 -15.26
C LYS A 544 25.30 -0.88 -16.75
N ASP A 545 25.00 0.14 -17.56
CA ASP A 545 25.37 0.20 -18.98
C ASP A 545 26.83 0.64 -19.23
N GLY A 546 27.60 0.96 -18.19
CA GLY A 546 28.95 1.52 -18.32
C GLY A 546 29.01 2.93 -18.88
N LYS A 547 27.89 3.66 -18.88
CA LYS A 547 27.74 5.02 -19.45
C LYS A 547 27.75 6.13 -18.40
N LEU A 548 27.81 5.80 -17.12
CA LEU A 548 27.81 6.80 -16.06
C LEU A 548 29.14 7.58 -16.05
N ASN A 549 29.06 8.88 -16.30
CA ASN A 549 30.23 9.77 -16.32
C ASN A 549 30.57 10.32 -14.92
N ASN A 550 29.66 10.30 -13.97
CA ASN A 550 29.87 10.83 -12.63
C ASN A 550 30.61 9.82 -11.75
N SER A 551 31.84 10.12 -11.37
CA SER A 551 32.66 9.27 -10.51
C SER A 551 32.22 9.25 -9.04
N GLU A 552 31.35 10.17 -8.61
CA GLU A 552 30.88 10.24 -7.22
C GLU A 552 30.05 9.01 -6.80
N TYR A 553 29.44 8.32 -7.75
CA TYR A 553 28.61 7.13 -7.51
C TYR A 553 29.30 5.79 -7.80
N ARG A 554 30.60 5.83 -8.20
CA ARG A 554 31.37 4.65 -8.59
C ARG A 554 32.40 4.30 -7.53
N PHE A 555 32.27 3.12 -6.96
CA PHE A 555 33.17 2.59 -5.95
C PHE A 555 33.69 1.22 -6.37
N SER A 556 34.93 0.90 -6.01
CA SER A 556 35.53 -0.39 -6.36
C SER A 556 35.59 -1.30 -5.15
N ILE A 557 35.11 -2.54 -5.30
CA ILE A 557 35.42 -3.61 -4.37
C ILE A 557 36.70 -4.27 -4.85
N ARG A 558 37.74 -4.18 -4.01
CA ARG A 558 39.03 -4.86 -4.24
C ARG A 558 39.02 -6.16 -3.45
N ARG A 559 39.37 -7.25 -4.13
CA ARG A 559 39.55 -8.56 -3.53
C ARG A 559 41.04 -8.85 -3.48
N SER A 560 41.63 -8.68 -2.30
CA SER A 560 43.03 -9.02 -2.04
C SER A 560 43.17 -10.48 -1.60
#